data_b042166f3b5cb9227cd0a241ab3e8936
#
_entry.id   b042166f3b5cb9227cd0a241ab3e8936
#
_cell.length_a   1.000
_cell.length_b   1.000
_cell.length_c   1.000
_cell.angle_alpha   90.00
_cell.angle_beta   90.00
_cell.angle_gamma   90.00
#
_symmetry.space_group_name_H-M   'P 1'
#
loop_
_entity.id
_entity.type
_entity.pdbx_description
1 polymer ?
#
loop_
_entity_poly.entity_id
_entity_poly.type
_entity_poly.pdbx_seq_one_letter_code
_entity_poly.pdbx_strand_id
1 'polypeptide(L)'
;MATKTKKQPEKKDNMLWLKILVPVLIVAAIAVIFIVKNASEEDAPDLPDELFGLNATTEIDFASLAEYGLPVIVDYGADSCIPCKQMAPVLKTMNAEMKDKAFIKFVDVWKYGSAANNVPIQIIPSQVFFNADGTPYVPSDSLKKQIGGFKLYNGFTVHEGGLTEDEMRAILAEMGVK
;
A
#
# COMPACT_ATOMS: atom_id res chain seq x y z
N MET A 1 -71.49 -46.77 -27.01
CA MET A 1 -70.94 -45.50 -26.64
C MET A 1 -69.67 -45.75 -25.82
N ALA A 2 -68.50 -45.52 -26.39
CA ALA A 2 -67.22 -45.77 -25.73
C ALA A 2 -66.52 -44.41 -25.42
N THR A 3 -66.43 -44.10 -24.15
CA THR A 3 -65.75 -42.88 -23.65
C THR A 3 -64.25 -43.12 -23.60
N LYS A 4 -63.46 -42.41 -24.42
CA LYS A 4 -61.99 -42.37 -24.41
C LYS A 4 -61.53 -41.47 -23.32
N THR A 5 -60.91 -42.03 -22.26
CA THR A 5 -60.22 -41.30 -21.21
C THR A 5 -58.88 -40.83 -21.74
N LYS A 6 -58.68 -39.53 -21.79
CA LYS A 6 -57.43 -38.82 -22.22
C LYS A 6 -56.43 -38.80 -21.07
N LYS A 7 -55.33 -39.55 -21.18
CA LYS A 7 -54.23 -39.60 -20.22
C LYS A 7 -53.42 -38.27 -20.31
N GLN A 8 -53.44 -37.51 -19.28
CA GLN A 8 -52.58 -36.30 -19.17
C GLN A 8 -51.10 -36.70 -19.04
N PRO A 9 -50.16 -35.95 -19.65
CA PRO A 9 -48.73 -36.23 -19.47
C PRO A 9 -48.27 -35.77 -18.07
N GLU A 10 -47.64 -36.68 -17.36
CA GLU A 10 -46.95 -36.46 -16.10
C GLU A 10 -45.85 -35.42 -16.28
N LYS A 11 -45.95 -34.32 -15.53
CA LYS A 11 -44.95 -33.27 -15.45
C LYS A 11 -43.76 -33.81 -14.65
N LYS A 12 -42.70 -34.28 -15.35
CA LYS A 12 -41.45 -34.71 -14.74
C LYS A 12 -40.89 -33.55 -13.91
N ASP A 13 -40.72 -33.78 -12.62
CA ASP A 13 -40.17 -32.83 -11.65
C ASP A 13 -38.73 -32.44 -12.00
N ASN A 14 -38.56 -31.32 -12.67
CA ASN A 14 -37.26 -30.66 -12.86
C ASN A 14 -36.67 -30.12 -11.55
N MET A 15 -37.36 -30.32 -10.42
CA MET A 15 -36.99 -29.79 -9.10
C MET A 15 -35.84 -30.57 -8.44
N LEU A 16 -35.59 -31.82 -8.85
CA LEU A 16 -34.49 -32.62 -8.31
C LEU A 16 -33.14 -32.12 -8.84
N TRP A 17 -33.08 -31.69 -10.09
CA TRP A 17 -31.89 -31.14 -10.72
C TRP A 17 -31.52 -29.77 -10.12
N LEU A 18 -32.51 -28.93 -9.80
CA LEU A 18 -32.30 -27.63 -9.13
C LEU A 18 -31.73 -27.79 -7.71
N LYS A 19 -32.17 -28.85 -6.99
CA LYS A 19 -31.67 -29.15 -5.63
C LYS A 19 -30.20 -29.59 -5.60
N ILE A 20 -29.67 -30.08 -6.70
CA ILE A 20 -28.25 -30.48 -6.83
C ILE A 20 -27.43 -29.33 -7.44
N LEU A 21 -27.96 -28.60 -8.43
CA LEU A 21 -27.25 -27.53 -9.13
C LEU A 21 -26.94 -26.31 -8.20
N VAL A 22 -27.89 -25.93 -7.35
CA VAL A 22 -27.74 -24.78 -6.49
C VAL A 22 -26.57 -24.98 -5.47
N PRO A 23 -26.49 -26.08 -4.71
CA PRO A 23 -25.37 -26.30 -3.80
C PRO A 23 -24.01 -26.45 -4.53
N VAL A 24 -23.99 -27.04 -5.73
CA VAL A 24 -22.78 -27.17 -6.55
C VAL A 24 -22.29 -25.78 -7.01
N LEU A 25 -23.19 -24.91 -7.43
CA LEU A 25 -22.83 -23.53 -7.81
C LEU A 25 -22.32 -22.70 -6.60
N ILE A 26 -22.91 -22.91 -5.41
CA ILE A 26 -22.45 -22.25 -4.19
C ILE A 26 -21.03 -22.71 -3.82
N VAL A 27 -20.78 -24.02 -3.86
CA VAL A 27 -19.43 -24.57 -3.59
C VAL A 27 -18.43 -24.09 -4.62
N ALA A 28 -18.80 -24.05 -5.91
CA ALA A 28 -17.95 -23.52 -6.97
C ALA A 28 -17.66 -22.02 -6.77
N ALA A 29 -18.67 -21.22 -6.39
CA ALA A 29 -18.48 -19.79 -6.08
C ALA A 29 -17.56 -19.57 -4.87
N ILE A 30 -17.73 -20.38 -3.80
CA ILE A 30 -16.84 -20.33 -2.62
C ILE A 30 -15.42 -20.75 -3.00
N ALA A 31 -15.24 -21.79 -3.82
CA ALA A 31 -13.94 -22.22 -4.31
C ALA A 31 -13.26 -21.15 -5.16
N VAL A 32 -14.01 -20.47 -6.05
CA VAL A 32 -13.48 -19.35 -6.85
C VAL A 32 -13.10 -18.18 -5.95
N ILE A 33 -13.92 -17.81 -4.97
CA ILE A 33 -13.60 -16.75 -4.00
C ILE A 33 -12.35 -17.13 -3.19
N PHE A 34 -12.23 -18.39 -2.79
CA PHE A 34 -11.07 -18.88 -2.05
C PHE A 34 -9.79 -18.88 -2.92
N ILE A 35 -9.89 -19.28 -4.19
CA ILE A 35 -8.78 -19.24 -5.15
C ILE A 35 -8.39 -17.80 -5.45
N VAL A 36 -9.35 -16.89 -5.69
CA VAL A 36 -9.06 -15.46 -5.94
C VAL A 36 -8.48 -14.79 -4.70
N LYS A 37 -8.95 -15.14 -3.50
CA LYS A 37 -8.41 -14.60 -2.26
C LYS A 37 -7.00 -15.12 -1.95
N ASN A 38 -6.72 -16.38 -2.28
CA ASN A 38 -5.41 -17.01 -2.08
C ASN A 38 -4.40 -16.67 -3.22
N ALA A 39 -4.89 -16.30 -4.41
CA ALA A 39 -4.05 -15.82 -5.51
C ALA A 39 -3.64 -14.34 -5.35
N SER A 40 -4.14 -13.66 -4.30
CA SER A 40 -3.75 -12.28 -3.96
C SER A 40 -2.58 -12.22 -2.96
N GLU A 41 -2.14 -13.35 -2.42
CA GLU A 41 -0.85 -13.54 -1.77
C GLU A 41 0.10 -14.18 -2.81
N GLU A 42 0.39 -13.44 -3.90
CA GLU A 42 1.63 -13.72 -4.64
C GLU A 42 2.76 -13.53 -3.64
N ASP A 43 3.61 -14.55 -3.49
CA ASP A 43 4.81 -14.57 -2.68
C ASP A 43 5.58 -13.25 -2.88
N ALA A 44 5.33 -12.28 -1.97
CA ALA A 44 6.24 -11.17 -1.84
C ALA A 44 7.61 -11.78 -1.57
N PRO A 45 8.66 -11.42 -2.30
CA PRO A 45 9.98 -11.95 -2.04
C PRO A 45 10.28 -11.74 -0.55
N ASP A 46 10.74 -12.81 0.13
CA ASP A 46 11.15 -12.75 1.54
C ASP A 46 12.42 -11.87 1.62
N LEU A 47 12.17 -10.56 1.72
CA LEU A 47 13.22 -9.55 1.73
C LEU A 47 13.86 -9.52 3.11
N PRO A 48 15.20 -9.34 3.19
CA PRO A 48 15.87 -9.25 4.48
C PRO A 48 15.25 -8.16 5.38
N ASP A 49 14.97 -8.50 6.64
CA ASP A 49 14.37 -7.58 7.63
C ASP A 49 15.17 -6.27 7.79
N GLU A 50 16.49 -6.34 7.60
CA GLU A 50 17.39 -5.18 7.65
C GLU A 50 17.02 -4.11 6.63
N LEU A 51 16.48 -4.49 5.47
CA LEU A 51 16.01 -3.55 4.45
C LEU A 51 14.84 -2.71 4.93
N PHE A 52 14.01 -3.22 5.84
CA PHE A 52 12.85 -2.51 6.40
C PHE A 52 13.17 -1.75 7.70
N GLY A 53 14.40 -1.80 8.19
CA GLY A 53 14.81 -0.99 9.35
C GLY A 53 14.42 0.47 9.18
N LEU A 54 13.72 1.06 10.19
CA LEU A 54 13.23 2.44 10.13
C LEU A 54 14.37 3.45 9.99
N ASN A 55 15.41 3.32 10.83
CA ASN A 55 16.45 4.32 10.91
C ASN A 55 17.54 4.09 9.85
N ALA A 56 17.84 5.12 9.08
CA ALA A 56 18.96 5.16 8.16
C ALA A 56 20.02 6.17 8.64
N THR A 57 21.29 5.80 8.54
CA THR A 57 22.42 6.60 8.98
C THR A 57 23.30 7.09 7.83
N THR A 58 22.98 6.65 6.62
CA THR A 58 23.64 6.99 5.36
C THR A 58 22.63 7.49 4.35
N GLU A 59 23.10 8.04 3.25
CA GLU A 59 22.24 8.40 2.11
C GLU A 59 21.38 7.22 1.68
N ILE A 60 20.14 7.49 1.37
CA ILE A 60 19.23 6.50 0.79
C ILE A 60 19.52 6.39 -0.71
N ASP A 61 19.87 5.21 -1.15
CA ASP A 61 19.97 4.87 -2.55
C ASP A 61 18.60 4.47 -3.09
N PHE A 62 17.84 5.46 -3.59
CA PHE A 62 16.51 5.25 -4.13
C PHE A 62 16.50 4.30 -5.35
N ALA A 63 17.59 4.29 -6.15
CA ALA A 63 17.69 3.42 -7.31
C ALA A 63 17.80 1.94 -6.88
N SER A 64 18.63 1.65 -5.90
CA SER A 64 18.74 0.29 -5.35
C SER A 64 17.46 -0.16 -4.65
N LEU A 65 16.74 0.74 -3.96
CA LEU A 65 15.44 0.38 -3.35
C LEU A 65 14.36 0.12 -4.40
N ALA A 66 14.40 0.79 -5.54
CA ALA A 66 13.45 0.57 -6.64
C ALA A 66 13.56 -0.83 -7.27
N GLU A 67 14.72 -1.50 -7.16
CA GLU A 67 14.90 -2.87 -7.66
C GLU A 67 13.97 -3.87 -6.98
N TYR A 68 13.48 -3.55 -5.77
CA TYR A 68 12.53 -4.38 -5.04
C TYR A 68 11.06 -4.17 -5.45
N GLY A 69 10.76 -3.18 -6.32
CA GLY A 69 9.42 -2.91 -6.80
C GLY A 69 8.46 -2.42 -5.72
N LEU A 70 8.98 -1.78 -4.67
CA LEU A 70 8.22 -1.25 -3.55
C LEU A 70 8.36 0.28 -3.46
N PRO A 71 7.28 1.02 -3.15
CA PRO A 71 7.37 2.46 -2.96
C PRO A 71 8.17 2.82 -1.71
N VAL A 72 8.75 4.01 -1.71
CA VAL A 72 9.64 4.51 -0.66
C VAL A 72 9.12 5.83 -0.10
N ILE A 73 9.02 5.94 1.22
CA ILE A 73 8.82 7.19 1.95
C ILE A 73 10.00 7.36 2.92
N VAL A 74 10.71 8.47 2.82
CA VAL A 74 11.80 8.80 3.73
C VAL A 74 11.45 10.09 4.47
N ASP A 75 11.36 10.03 5.78
CA ASP A 75 11.23 11.20 6.66
C ASP A 75 12.62 11.72 7.06
N TYR A 76 12.87 12.95 6.75
CA TYR A 76 14.05 13.68 7.18
C TYR A 76 13.68 14.56 8.37
N GLY A 77 14.20 14.21 9.54
CA GLY A 77 13.86 14.85 10.79
C GLY A 77 15.05 14.92 11.74
N ALA A 78 14.77 15.12 13.03
CA ALA A 78 15.77 15.00 14.09
C ALA A 78 15.13 14.61 15.42
N ASP A 79 15.83 13.82 16.22
CA ASP A 79 15.33 13.34 17.53
C ASP A 79 15.02 14.47 18.52
N SER A 80 15.64 15.63 18.39
CA SER A 80 15.43 16.79 19.29
C SER A 80 14.50 17.86 18.70
N CYS A 81 14.00 17.68 17.49
CA CYS A 81 13.00 18.53 16.85
C CYS A 81 11.59 18.19 17.39
N ILE A 82 10.85 19.18 17.89
CA ILE A 82 9.54 18.94 18.53
C ILE A 82 8.51 18.37 17.52
N PRO A 83 8.29 18.96 16.33
CA PRO A 83 7.36 18.38 15.35
C PRO A 83 7.78 16.98 14.87
N CYS A 84 9.08 16.72 14.75
CA CYS A 84 9.60 15.40 14.37
C CYS A 84 9.28 14.34 15.44
N LYS A 85 9.39 14.71 16.74
CA LYS A 85 8.99 13.82 17.84
C LYS A 85 7.50 13.45 17.80
N GLN A 86 6.65 14.38 17.40
CA GLN A 86 5.22 14.13 17.25
C GLN A 86 4.95 13.13 16.11
N MET A 87 5.75 13.14 15.07
CA MET A 87 5.65 12.21 13.94
C MET A 87 6.29 10.84 14.20
N ALA A 88 7.24 10.74 15.15
CA ALA A 88 7.98 9.50 15.42
C ALA A 88 7.09 8.26 15.69
N PRO A 89 5.98 8.32 16.46
CA PRO A 89 5.06 7.18 16.62
C PRO A 89 4.39 6.79 15.30
N VAL A 90 4.00 7.75 14.46
CA VAL A 90 3.42 7.49 13.13
C VAL A 90 4.41 6.71 12.27
N LEU A 91 5.66 7.15 12.20
CA LEU A 91 6.70 6.45 11.44
C LEU A 91 6.91 5.01 11.92
N LYS A 92 6.90 4.77 13.24
CA LYS A 92 7.03 3.42 13.82
C LYS A 92 5.86 2.52 13.43
N THR A 93 4.64 3.02 13.55
CA THR A 93 3.42 2.28 13.16
C THR A 93 3.47 1.96 11.67
N MET A 94 3.70 2.96 10.84
CA MET A 94 3.72 2.79 9.39
C MET A 94 4.85 1.87 8.92
N ASN A 95 6.05 1.97 9.50
CA ASN A 95 7.17 1.08 9.16
C ASN A 95 6.82 -0.40 9.49
N ALA A 96 6.21 -0.66 10.65
CA ALA A 96 5.83 -2.01 11.05
C ALA A 96 4.71 -2.59 10.17
N GLU A 97 3.70 -1.80 9.82
CA GLU A 97 2.55 -2.26 9.03
C GLU A 97 2.85 -2.38 7.53
N MET A 98 3.78 -1.56 7.03
CA MET A 98 4.16 -1.53 5.62
C MET A 98 5.34 -2.43 5.29
N LYS A 99 5.81 -3.26 6.24
CA LYS A 99 6.81 -4.27 5.96
C LYS A 99 6.35 -5.11 4.75
N ASP A 100 7.26 -5.40 3.83
CA ASP A 100 7.04 -6.12 2.57
C ASP A 100 6.08 -5.43 1.57
N LYS A 101 5.62 -4.20 1.86
CA LYS A 101 4.70 -3.43 1.02
C LYS A 101 5.26 -2.06 0.61
N ALA A 102 6.06 -1.45 1.47
CA ALA A 102 6.70 -0.16 1.22
C ALA A 102 7.91 0.02 2.14
N PHE A 103 8.88 0.79 1.71
CA PHE A 103 9.98 1.24 2.55
C PHE A 103 9.60 2.53 3.27
N ILE A 104 9.48 2.48 4.60
CA ILE A 104 9.30 3.66 5.45
C ILE A 104 10.61 3.87 6.20
N LYS A 105 11.30 4.98 5.95
CA LYS A 105 12.61 5.28 6.51
C LYS A 105 12.61 6.61 7.27
N PHE A 106 13.51 6.73 8.22
CA PHE A 106 13.81 7.96 8.97
C PHE A 106 15.30 8.26 8.95
N VAL A 107 15.64 9.50 8.67
CA VAL A 107 17.02 10.03 8.71
C VAL A 107 17.08 11.17 9.71
N ASP A 108 17.89 11.02 10.78
CA ASP A 108 18.19 12.12 11.69
C ASP A 108 19.27 13.02 11.07
N VAL A 109 18.83 14.13 10.45
CA VAL A 109 19.73 15.04 9.71
C VAL A 109 20.64 15.85 10.62
N TRP A 110 20.38 15.90 11.93
CA TRP A 110 21.30 16.56 12.88
C TRP A 110 22.41 15.63 13.33
N LYS A 111 22.16 14.31 13.33
CA LYS A 111 23.21 13.31 13.62
C LYS A 111 23.97 12.89 12.36
N TYR A 112 23.25 12.73 11.26
CA TYR A 112 23.74 12.17 10.01
C TYR A 112 23.49 13.13 8.83
N GLY A 113 24.00 14.39 8.96
CA GLY A 113 23.72 15.44 7.98
C GLY A 113 24.11 15.07 6.55
N SER A 114 25.17 14.30 6.36
CA SER A 114 25.57 13.81 5.03
C SER A 114 24.54 12.88 4.38
N ALA A 115 23.71 12.20 5.17
CA ALA A 115 22.66 11.31 4.66
C ALA A 115 21.53 12.05 3.95
N ALA A 116 21.47 13.38 4.00
CA ALA A 116 20.50 14.22 3.31
C ALA A 116 21.10 15.03 2.14
N ASN A 117 22.37 14.82 1.78
CA ASN A 117 23.04 15.63 0.76
C ASN A 117 22.44 15.48 -0.64
N ASN A 118 21.83 14.33 -0.92
CA ASN A 118 21.24 13.99 -2.22
C ASN A 118 19.77 14.42 -2.35
N VAL A 119 19.16 15.06 -1.33
CA VAL A 119 17.76 15.47 -1.32
C VAL A 119 17.58 16.95 -0.97
N PRO A 120 16.59 17.64 -1.55
CA PRO A 120 16.41 19.09 -1.40
C PRO A 120 15.60 19.44 -0.14
N ILE A 121 16.05 19.04 1.06
CA ILE A 121 15.35 19.32 2.31
C ILE A 121 15.65 20.76 2.77
N GLN A 122 14.61 21.54 3.04
CA GLN A 122 14.71 22.93 3.49
C GLN A 122 14.34 23.11 4.97
N ILE A 123 13.39 22.35 5.44
CA ILE A 123 12.91 22.35 6.83
C ILE A 123 12.70 20.91 7.30
N ILE A 124 12.52 20.70 8.61
CA ILE A 124 12.20 19.40 9.21
C ILE A 124 10.97 19.48 10.13
N PRO A 125 10.14 18.41 10.19
CA PRO A 125 10.23 17.20 9.38
C PRO A 125 9.86 17.46 7.90
N SER A 126 10.46 16.71 6.99
CA SER A 126 10.09 16.69 5.58
C SER A 126 10.16 15.28 5.03
N GLN A 127 9.21 14.91 4.18
CA GLN A 127 9.17 13.59 3.60
C GLN A 127 9.40 13.66 2.10
N VAL A 128 10.14 12.67 1.59
CA VAL A 128 10.42 12.45 0.16
C VAL A 128 9.82 11.12 -0.27
N PHE A 129 9.27 11.07 -1.48
CA PHE A 129 8.45 9.97 -1.94
C PHE A 129 8.91 9.47 -3.31
N PHE A 130 9.03 8.14 -3.47
CA PHE A 130 9.31 7.48 -4.73
C PHE A 130 8.34 6.33 -4.96
N ASN A 131 7.85 6.23 -6.20
CA ASN A 131 7.04 5.10 -6.64
C ASN A 131 7.84 3.80 -6.66
N ALA A 132 7.14 2.67 -6.77
CA ALA A 132 7.73 1.34 -6.83
C ALA A 132 8.68 1.15 -8.03
N ASP A 133 8.54 1.93 -9.09
CA ASP A 133 9.42 1.94 -10.26
C ASP A 133 10.63 2.88 -10.13
N GLY A 134 10.82 3.49 -8.95
CA GLY A 134 11.91 4.42 -8.67
C GLY A 134 11.70 5.83 -9.22
N THR A 135 10.56 6.14 -9.84
CA THR A 135 10.24 7.49 -10.25
C THR A 135 9.76 8.34 -9.06
N PRO A 136 10.05 9.65 -9.04
CA PRO A 136 9.47 10.54 -8.02
C PRO A 136 7.95 10.47 -8.03
N TYR A 137 7.35 10.26 -6.86
CA TYR A 137 5.90 10.28 -6.72
C TYR A 137 5.35 11.69 -6.92
N VAL A 138 4.23 11.81 -7.62
CA VAL A 138 3.53 13.09 -7.82
C VAL A 138 2.09 12.92 -7.31
N PRO A 139 1.72 13.55 -6.17
CA PRO A 139 0.38 13.43 -5.63
C PRO A 139 -0.67 14.04 -6.55
N SER A 140 -1.86 13.44 -6.59
CA SER A 140 -3.00 13.99 -7.31
C SER A 140 -3.41 15.37 -6.75
N ASP A 141 -4.13 16.15 -7.54
CA ASP A 141 -4.64 17.44 -7.09
C ASP A 141 -5.65 17.30 -5.93
N SER A 142 -6.33 16.17 -5.85
CA SER A 142 -7.22 15.84 -4.74
C SER A 142 -6.44 15.70 -3.44
N LEU A 143 -5.36 14.91 -3.47
CA LEU A 143 -4.53 14.65 -2.30
C LEU A 143 -3.77 15.90 -1.85
N LYS A 144 -3.26 16.70 -2.79
CA LYS A 144 -2.63 18.00 -2.50
C LYS A 144 -3.57 18.96 -1.76
N LYS A 145 -4.87 18.96 -2.11
CA LYS A 145 -5.88 19.78 -1.42
C LYS A 145 -6.22 19.24 -0.03
N GLN A 146 -6.19 17.92 0.13
CA GLN A 146 -6.53 17.28 1.40
C GLN A 146 -5.42 17.43 2.44
N ILE A 147 -4.16 17.18 2.04
CA ILE A 147 -3.01 17.12 2.95
C ILE A 147 -2.28 18.48 2.99
N GLY A 148 -2.12 19.13 1.84
CA GLY A 148 -1.30 20.33 1.74
C GLY A 148 0.21 20.02 1.80
N GLY A 149 1.05 21.05 2.00
CA GLY A 149 2.48 20.92 2.29
C GLY A 149 3.39 20.36 1.19
N PHE A 150 2.83 19.87 0.08
CA PHE A 150 3.62 19.32 -1.02
C PHE A 150 4.27 20.42 -1.86
N LYS A 151 5.56 20.22 -2.14
CA LYS A 151 6.37 21.07 -3.00
C LYS A 151 7.20 20.23 -3.97
N LEU A 152 7.55 20.78 -5.11
CA LEU A 152 8.43 20.14 -6.07
C LEU A 152 9.77 20.87 -6.10
N TYR A 153 10.84 20.17 -5.78
CA TYR A 153 12.21 20.66 -5.79
C TYR A 153 13.10 19.77 -6.63
N ASN A 154 13.69 20.29 -7.71
CA ASN A 154 14.67 19.54 -8.52
C ASN A 154 14.23 18.13 -8.91
N GLY A 155 12.92 17.95 -9.21
CA GLY A 155 12.36 16.64 -9.56
C GLY A 155 11.92 15.79 -8.37
N PHE A 156 12.16 16.22 -7.13
CA PHE A 156 11.66 15.54 -5.93
C PHE A 156 10.31 16.12 -5.50
N THR A 157 9.36 15.28 -5.18
CA THR A 157 8.20 15.69 -4.39
C THR A 157 8.57 15.63 -2.92
N VAL A 158 8.46 16.77 -2.25
CA VAL A 158 8.73 16.94 -0.82
C VAL A 158 7.45 17.40 -0.13
N HIS A 159 7.05 16.75 0.94
CA HIS A 159 6.06 17.26 1.87
C HIS A 159 6.78 17.91 3.05
N GLU A 160 6.46 19.16 3.36
CA GLU A 160 7.03 19.91 4.48
C GLU A 160 6.05 19.94 5.66
N GLY A 161 6.45 19.40 6.78
CA GLY A 161 5.65 19.26 8.01
C GLY A 161 5.46 17.81 8.44
N GLY A 162 4.73 17.61 9.54
CA GLY A 162 4.38 16.27 10.01
C GLY A 162 3.20 15.70 9.22
N LEU A 163 3.17 14.39 9.04
CA LEU A 163 2.05 13.63 8.51
C LEU A 163 1.41 12.77 9.61
N THR A 164 0.11 12.64 9.56
CA THR A 164 -0.64 11.67 10.36
C THR A 164 -0.60 10.28 9.72
N GLU A 165 -1.00 9.24 10.48
CA GLU A 165 -1.12 7.87 9.93
C GLU A 165 -2.10 7.82 8.75
N ASP A 166 -3.27 8.48 8.86
CA ASP A 166 -4.27 8.49 7.80
C ASP A 166 -3.76 9.18 6.52
N GLU A 167 -3.00 10.26 6.66
CA GLU A 167 -2.37 10.96 5.52
C GLU A 167 -1.30 10.09 4.87
N MET A 168 -0.45 9.42 5.65
CA MET A 168 0.54 8.48 5.10
C MET A 168 -0.12 7.30 4.38
N ARG A 169 -1.22 6.76 4.95
CA ARG A 169 -2.00 5.69 4.30
C ARG A 169 -2.63 6.16 2.99
N ALA A 170 -3.16 7.39 2.95
CA ALA A 170 -3.73 7.97 1.74
C ALA A 170 -2.68 8.13 0.63
N ILE A 171 -1.47 8.59 0.99
CA ILE A 171 -0.34 8.69 0.07
C ILE A 171 0.06 7.30 -0.46
N LEU A 172 0.25 6.32 0.44
CA LEU A 172 0.63 4.95 0.07
C LEU A 172 -0.42 4.27 -0.80
N ALA A 173 -1.71 4.48 -0.51
CA ALA A 173 -2.80 3.95 -1.34
C ALA A 173 -2.75 4.53 -2.76
N GLU A 174 -2.45 5.83 -2.92
CA GLU A 174 -2.27 6.46 -4.24
C GLU A 174 -1.01 5.95 -4.95
N MET A 175 0.04 5.55 -4.19
CA MET A 175 1.25 4.88 -4.71
C MET A 175 1.02 3.39 -5.03
N GLY A 176 -0.21 2.86 -4.83
CA GLY A 176 -0.60 1.50 -5.18
C GLY A 176 -0.46 0.46 -4.07
N VAL A 177 -0.13 0.85 -2.84
CA VAL A 177 -0.07 -0.06 -1.67
C VAL A 177 -1.48 -0.43 -1.21
N LYS A 178 -1.71 -1.73 -0.98
CA LYS A 178 -2.99 -2.30 -0.57
C LYS A 178 -2.95 -2.85 0.85
#